data_72d302bb76b11f41d962f461e046f21d
#
_entry.id   72d302bb76b11f41d962f461e046f21d
#
_cell.length_a   1.000
_cell.length_b   1.000
_cell.length_c   1.000
_cell.angle_alpha   90.00
_cell.angle_beta   90.00
_cell.angle_gamma   90.00
#
_symmetry.space_group_name_H-M   'P 1'
#
loop_
_entity.id
_entity.type
_entity.pdbx_description
1 polymer ?
#
loop_
_entity_poly.entity_id
_entity_poly.type
_entity_poly.pdbx_seq_one_letter_code
_entity_poly.pdbx_strand_id
1 'polypeptide(L)'
;MKILIISDAWYPQVNGVVRTYEHIQRVLNGQGHDIKVIGPDDFDYKIPMPGYSEIQLVLFPNKKLNQTIEEFQPDALHVATEGPLGRAARRYCLKKNIPFTTSYHTQFPTYFAMRMSKHFSKSFNFFHTVGVRYIRKFHNAASGVFVTTKSMSKELQSWGMTTNIYPLTRGVNKDIFHLGEATLFNDLKKPVALYVGRLAIEKNLEEFLGMPWQGTKLIVGHGPSEESFRKKYKDVVFLGKKTGKELGHCYRSSDLFVFPSYTDTFGIVLIEALSCGIPIAAHPVTGPIDIVTKDSLGALNDNLATACEKALQGGTKEERSEHVATHYSWEKAAQQFLETSQKIARQAANS
;
A
#
# COMPACT_ATOMS: atom_id res chain seq x y z
N MET A 1 0.20 -1.17 26.67
CA MET A 1 1.35 -0.52 26.03
C MET A 1 0.90 0.72 25.30
N LYS A 2 1.60 1.84 25.44
CA LYS A 2 1.38 3.08 24.72
C LYS A 2 2.27 3.14 23.50
N ILE A 3 1.71 3.22 22.30
CA ILE A 3 2.48 3.32 21.05
C ILE A 3 2.12 4.60 20.32
N LEU A 4 3.12 5.39 19.97
CA LEU A 4 2.94 6.60 19.18
C LEU A 4 3.40 6.36 17.75
N ILE A 5 2.50 6.54 16.80
CA ILE A 5 2.74 6.43 15.36
C ILE A 5 2.79 7.83 14.77
N ILE A 6 3.86 8.17 14.06
CA ILE A 6 4.04 9.46 13.39
C ILE A 6 4.03 9.24 11.88
N SER A 7 3.08 9.88 11.18
CA SER A 7 2.85 9.67 9.74
C SER A 7 2.57 10.97 9.00
N ASP A 8 3.30 11.22 7.91
CA ASP A 8 2.95 12.28 6.93
C ASP A 8 1.74 11.88 6.08
N ALA A 9 1.44 10.56 5.99
CA ALA A 9 0.27 10.00 5.34
C ALA A 9 -0.79 9.66 6.40
N TRP A 10 -1.63 10.63 6.72
CA TRP A 10 -2.77 10.49 7.64
C TRP A 10 -3.93 11.35 7.16
N TYR A 11 -5.07 11.31 7.86
CA TYR A 11 -6.22 12.14 7.49
C TYR A 11 -5.84 13.59 7.18
N PRO A 12 -6.51 14.25 6.21
CA PRO A 12 -7.71 13.80 5.48
C PRO A 12 -7.41 12.86 4.28
N GLN A 13 -6.17 12.46 4.04
CA GLN A 13 -5.82 11.49 3.00
C GLN A 13 -6.45 10.13 3.30
N VAL A 14 -6.82 9.40 2.23
CA VAL A 14 -7.24 8.00 2.30
C VAL A 14 -6.41 7.19 1.32
N ASN A 15 -5.46 6.43 1.84
CA ASN A 15 -4.57 5.57 1.06
C ASN A 15 -4.21 4.29 1.84
N GLY A 16 -3.37 3.42 1.27
CA GLY A 16 -2.99 2.16 1.89
C GLY A 16 -2.25 2.30 3.22
N VAL A 17 -1.50 3.40 3.42
CA VAL A 17 -0.79 3.67 4.68
C VAL A 17 -1.78 4.04 5.78
N VAL A 18 -2.69 4.98 5.50
CA VAL A 18 -3.76 5.39 6.43
C VAL A 18 -4.57 4.18 6.87
N ARG A 19 -5.09 3.40 5.91
CA ARG A 19 -5.88 2.18 6.22
C ARG A 19 -5.11 1.19 7.09
N THR A 20 -3.80 1.06 6.86
CA THR A 20 -2.97 0.15 7.65
C THR A 20 -2.96 0.55 9.12
N TYR A 21 -2.61 1.79 9.42
CA TYR A 21 -2.49 2.23 10.81
C TYR A 21 -3.83 2.46 11.48
N GLU A 22 -4.87 2.81 10.74
CA GLU A 22 -6.25 2.86 11.23
C GLU A 22 -6.72 1.48 11.73
N HIS A 23 -6.47 0.42 10.95
CA HIS A 23 -6.82 -0.94 11.36
C HIS A 23 -5.96 -1.45 12.51
N ILE A 24 -4.64 -1.21 12.48
CA ILE A 24 -3.74 -1.57 13.58
C ILE A 24 -4.17 -0.86 14.88
N GLN A 25 -4.43 0.45 14.82
CA GLN A 25 -4.92 1.23 15.96
C GLN A 25 -6.22 0.64 16.51
N ARG A 26 -7.20 0.38 15.64
CA ARG A 26 -8.50 -0.17 16.05
C ARG A 26 -8.37 -1.52 16.73
N VAL A 27 -7.59 -2.45 16.15
CA VAL A 27 -7.38 -3.80 16.71
C VAL A 27 -6.67 -3.72 18.05
N LEU A 28 -5.56 -2.98 18.14
CA LEU A 28 -4.77 -2.91 19.35
C LEU A 28 -5.46 -2.13 20.47
N ASN A 29 -6.20 -1.06 20.15
CA ASN A 29 -7.02 -0.35 21.16
C ASN A 29 -8.12 -1.27 21.69
N GLY A 30 -8.73 -2.11 20.85
CA GLY A 30 -9.68 -3.14 21.28
C GLY A 30 -9.07 -4.22 22.19
N GLN A 31 -7.75 -4.40 22.16
CA GLN A 31 -6.98 -5.31 23.02
C GLN A 31 -6.43 -4.64 24.29
N GLY A 32 -6.81 -3.38 24.57
CA GLY A 32 -6.40 -2.65 25.77
C GLY A 32 -5.03 -1.96 25.66
N HIS A 33 -4.49 -1.81 24.45
CA HIS A 33 -3.32 -0.96 24.20
C HIS A 33 -3.78 0.48 23.91
N ASP A 34 -2.90 1.46 24.06
CA ASP A 34 -3.16 2.88 23.79
C ASP A 34 -2.31 3.30 22.57
N ILE A 35 -2.94 3.27 21.40
CA ILE A 35 -2.30 3.61 20.13
C ILE A 35 -2.76 4.99 19.68
N LYS A 36 -1.83 5.92 19.61
CA LYS A 36 -2.06 7.26 19.07
C LYS A 36 -1.34 7.45 17.74
N VAL A 37 -2.03 8.04 16.76
CA VAL A 37 -1.42 8.43 15.48
C VAL A 37 -1.38 9.95 15.41
N ILE A 38 -0.22 10.49 15.03
CA ILE A 38 -0.01 11.91 14.75
C ILE A 38 0.17 12.08 13.25
N GLY A 39 -0.60 12.97 12.67
CA GLY A 39 -0.58 13.27 11.25
C GLY A 39 -0.58 14.76 10.93
N PRO A 40 -0.69 15.14 9.64
CA PRO A 40 -0.63 16.54 9.23
C PRO A 40 -1.70 17.44 9.88
N ASP A 41 -2.90 16.92 10.16
CA ASP A 41 -3.98 17.73 10.75
C ASP A 41 -3.76 18.10 12.21
N ASP A 42 -2.82 17.45 12.88
CA ASP A 42 -2.40 17.86 14.22
C ASP A 42 -1.54 19.15 14.21
N PHE A 43 -1.18 19.70 13.03
CA PHE A 43 -0.30 20.85 12.90
C PHE A 43 -0.95 22.00 12.14
N ASP A 44 -0.65 23.23 12.58
CA ASP A 44 -1.27 24.46 12.04
C ASP A 44 -0.62 24.88 10.71
N TYR A 45 0.69 24.69 10.56
CA TYR A 45 1.44 25.13 9.39
C TYR A 45 1.72 23.96 8.44
N LYS A 46 1.01 23.94 7.32
CA LYS A 46 1.15 22.91 6.28
C LYS A 46 0.97 23.51 4.89
N ILE A 47 1.63 22.91 3.91
CA ILE A 47 1.52 23.26 2.49
C ILE A 47 1.16 22.02 1.67
N PRO A 48 0.37 22.17 0.60
CA PRO A 48 0.11 21.05 -0.29
C PRO A 48 1.39 20.64 -1.02
N MET A 49 1.58 19.32 -1.19
CA MET A 49 2.69 18.81 -1.98
C MET A 49 2.49 19.16 -3.47
N PRO A 50 3.48 19.77 -4.15
CA PRO A 50 3.38 20.06 -5.57
C PRO A 50 3.02 18.82 -6.40
N GLY A 51 1.90 18.90 -7.16
CA GLY A 51 1.39 17.80 -7.99
C GLY A 51 0.57 16.74 -7.27
N TYR A 52 0.41 16.85 -5.94
CA TYR A 52 -0.45 15.98 -5.11
C TYR A 52 -1.05 16.83 -4.00
N SER A 53 -2.03 17.67 -4.34
CA SER A 53 -2.64 18.64 -3.42
C SER A 53 -3.32 17.99 -2.20
N GLU A 54 -3.68 16.74 -2.31
CA GLU A 54 -4.22 15.92 -1.21
C GLU A 54 -3.17 15.58 -0.14
N ILE A 55 -1.86 15.64 -0.47
CA ILE A 55 -0.76 15.37 0.47
C ILE A 55 -0.33 16.70 1.09
N GLN A 56 -0.50 16.81 2.41
CA GLN A 56 -0.10 18.00 3.16
C GLN A 56 1.28 17.79 3.81
N LEU A 57 2.21 18.69 3.52
CA LEU A 57 3.54 18.70 4.11
C LEU A 57 3.58 19.66 5.29
N VAL A 58 3.86 19.15 6.47
CA VAL A 58 3.92 19.97 7.70
C VAL A 58 5.20 20.79 7.72
N LEU A 59 5.06 22.09 8.00
CA LEU A 59 6.17 23.00 8.21
C LEU A 59 6.46 23.15 9.71
N PHE A 60 7.74 23.21 10.07
CA PHE A 60 8.21 23.44 11.44
C PHE A 60 7.62 22.50 12.52
N PRO A 61 7.57 21.16 12.29
CA PRO A 61 6.89 20.24 13.20
C PRO A 61 7.54 20.08 14.58
N ASN A 62 8.83 20.44 14.73
CA ASN A 62 9.67 20.01 15.85
C ASN A 62 9.10 20.35 17.24
N LYS A 63 8.64 21.61 17.46
CA LYS A 63 8.18 22.05 18.78
C LYS A 63 6.97 21.27 19.24
N LYS A 64 5.91 21.24 18.43
CA LYS A 64 4.64 20.58 18.76
C LYS A 64 4.80 19.05 18.82
N LEU A 65 5.58 18.47 17.88
CA LEU A 65 5.87 17.04 17.89
C LEU A 65 6.61 16.60 19.16
N ASN A 66 7.67 17.33 19.55
CA ASN A 66 8.42 17.01 20.76
C ASN A 66 7.53 17.09 22.00
N GLN A 67 6.75 18.15 22.13
CA GLN A 67 5.78 18.32 23.22
C GLN A 67 4.80 17.15 23.26
N THR A 68 4.20 16.76 22.12
CA THR A 68 3.26 15.63 22.07
C THR A 68 3.90 14.31 22.46
N ILE A 69 5.16 14.06 22.07
CA ILE A 69 5.89 12.84 22.49
C ILE A 69 6.11 12.85 24.00
N GLU A 70 6.54 13.99 24.56
CA GLU A 70 6.82 14.15 25.99
C GLU A 70 5.55 14.06 26.84
N GLU A 71 4.43 14.57 26.39
CA GLU A 71 3.12 14.48 27.07
C GLU A 71 2.53 13.06 27.00
N PHE A 72 2.61 12.41 25.85
CA PHE A 72 2.04 11.07 25.65
C PHE A 72 2.86 9.97 26.36
N GLN A 73 4.18 10.17 26.52
CA GLN A 73 5.11 9.20 27.11
C GLN A 73 4.96 7.78 26.54
N PRO A 74 5.23 7.58 25.24
CA PRO A 74 5.04 6.29 24.60
C PRO A 74 6.09 5.27 25.05
N ASP A 75 5.66 4.00 25.24
CA ASP A 75 6.56 2.85 25.42
C ASP A 75 7.29 2.49 24.13
N ALA A 76 6.71 2.80 22.96
CA ALA A 76 7.32 2.62 21.65
C ALA A 76 6.95 3.73 20.68
N LEU A 77 7.92 4.11 19.83
CA LEU A 77 7.76 5.08 18.75
C LEU A 77 7.86 4.41 17.39
N HIS A 78 6.91 4.72 16.53
CA HIS A 78 6.90 4.27 15.15
C HIS A 78 6.82 5.44 14.18
N VAL A 79 7.77 5.49 13.23
CA VAL A 79 7.82 6.50 12.17
C VAL A 79 7.36 5.85 10.87
N ALA A 80 6.11 6.12 10.51
CA ALA A 80 5.43 5.42 9.42
C ALA A 80 5.84 5.88 8.02
N THR A 81 6.38 7.10 7.89
CA THR A 81 6.70 7.72 6.59
C THR A 81 7.97 8.54 6.66
N GLU A 82 8.58 8.82 5.49
CA GLU A 82 9.88 9.48 5.35
C GLU A 82 9.79 11.00 5.10
N GLY A 83 8.60 11.58 5.23
CA GLY A 83 8.33 12.99 4.99
C GLY A 83 8.81 13.92 6.10
N PRO A 84 8.34 15.18 6.12
CA PRO A 84 8.75 16.18 7.11
C PRO A 84 8.50 15.77 8.57
N LEU A 85 7.33 15.19 8.86
CA LEU A 85 7.01 14.66 10.19
C LEU A 85 7.91 13.50 10.56
N GLY A 86 8.04 12.52 9.66
CA GLY A 86 8.91 11.37 9.89
C GLY A 86 10.37 11.78 10.11
N ARG A 87 10.90 12.75 9.37
CA ARG A 87 12.25 13.29 9.59
C ARG A 87 12.41 14.01 10.92
N ALA A 88 11.39 14.71 11.37
CA ALA A 88 11.40 15.37 12.68
C ALA A 88 11.40 14.36 13.82
N ALA A 89 10.51 13.33 13.74
CA ALA A 89 10.44 12.25 14.71
C ALA A 89 11.76 11.47 14.80
N ARG A 90 12.30 11.06 13.62
CA ARG A 90 13.61 10.41 13.56
C ARG A 90 14.72 11.23 14.22
N ARG A 91 14.76 12.54 13.99
CA ARG A 91 15.75 13.45 14.57
C ARG A 91 15.60 13.56 16.08
N TYR A 92 14.36 13.61 16.57
CA TYR A 92 14.05 13.61 18.00
C TYR A 92 14.55 12.33 18.67
N CYS A 93 14.19 11.15 18.10
CA CYS A 93 14.59 9.86 18.64
C CYS A 93 16.11 9.71 18.71
N LEU A 94 16.83 10.09 17.65
CA LEU A 94 18.31 10.05 17.63
C LEU A 94 18.94 10.99 18.66
N LYS A 95 18.40 12.20 18.81
CA LYS A 95 18.90 13.17 19.79
C LYS A 95 18.70 12.70 21.24
N LYS A 96 17.63 11.98 21.51
CA LYS A 96 17.25 11.49 22.84
C LYS A 96 17.67 10.03 23.09
N ASN A 97 18.35 9.40 22.12
CA ASN A 97 18.70 7.98 22.15
C ASN A 97 17.49 7.05 22.39
N ILE A 98 16.32 7.41 21.83
CA ILE A 98 15.10 6.61 21.93
C ILE A 98 15.06 5.64 20.76
N PRO A 99 14.93 4.32 21.00
CA PRO A 99 14.73 3.34 19.94
C PRO A 99 13.38 3.57 19.24
N PHE A 100 13.36 3.39 17.92
CA PHE A 100 12.15 3.56 17.13
C PHE A 100 12.12 2.59 15.97
N THR A 101 10.93 2.30 15.48
CA THR A 101 10.71 1.55 14.25
C THR A 101 10.31 2.46 13.11
N THR A 102 10.50 1.98 11.90
CA THR A 102 10.04 2.65 10.68
C THR A 102 9.27 1.68 9.80
N SER A 103 8.56 2.19 8.80
CA SER A 103 7.96 1.36 7.73
C SER A 103 8.34 1.87 6.37
N TYR A 104 8.57 0.94 5.44
CA TYR A 104 8.74 1.25 4.04
C TYR A 104 7.48 0.83 3.26
N HIS A 105 6.66 1.81 2.88
CA HIS A 105 5.34 1.57 2.27
C HIS A 105 5.26 1.91 0.80
N THR A 106 6.20 2.69 0.28
CA THR A 106 6.12 3.25 -1.07
C THR A 106 7.47 3.14 -1.76
N GLN A 107 7.48 2.75 -3.02
CA GLN A 107 8.70 2.74 -3.85
C GLN A 107 9.17 4.17 -4.16
N PHE A 108 9.44 4.94 -3.10
CA PHE A 108 9.87 6.33 -3.18
C PHE A 108 11.01 6.58 -4.17
N PRO A 109 12.09 5.77 -4.22
CA PRO A 109 13.19 5.99 -5.16
C PRO A 109 12.72 5.96 -6.61
N THR A 110 11.85 5.02 -6.96
CA THR A 110 11.30 4.86 -8.31
C THR A 110 10.40 6.03 -8.69
N TYR A 111 9.45 6.41 -7.81
CA TYR A 111 8.55 7.55 -8.05
C TYR A 111 9.32 8.87 -8.13
N PHE A 112 10.30 9.07 -7.25
CA PHE A 112 11.18 10.24 -7.28
C PHE A 112 11.96 10.32 -8.59
N ALA A 113 12.56 9.21 -9.02
CA ALA A 113 13.31 9.15 -10.26
C ALA A 113 12.42 9.40 -11.49
N MET A 114 11.24 8.79 -11.56
CA MET A 114 10.27 9.00 -12.64
C MET A 114 9.86 10.48 -12.75
N ARG A 115 9.64 11.14 -11.63
CA ARG A 115 9.24 12.54 -11.60
C ARG A 115 10.36 13.47 -12.02
N MET A 116 11.55 13.26 -11.46
CA MET A 116 12.72 14.12 -11.73
C MET A 116 13.23 13.96 -13.16
N SER A 117 13.22 12.75 -13.71
CA SER A 117 13.67 12.49 -15.09
C SER A 117 12.79 13.15 -16.16
N LYS A 118 11.51 13.44 -15.87
CA LYS A 118 10.64 14.21 -16.77
C LYS A 118 11.04 15.68 -16.90
N HIS A 119 11.63 16.26 -15.84
CA HIS A 119 12.02 17.67 -15.80
C HIS A 119 13.49 17.89 -16.12
N PHE A 120 14.32 16.89 -15.94
CA PHE A 120 15.75 16.95 -16.16
C PHE A 120 16.13 15.77 -17.05
N SER A 121 16.76 16.05 -18.19
CA SER A 121 17.23 15.04 -19.14
C SER A 121 18.35 14.11 -18.61
N LYS A 122 18.66 14.22 -17.31
CA LYS A 122 19.62 13.36 -16.62
C LYS A 122 18.95 12.06 -16.19
N SER A 123 19.72 10.98 -16.31
CA SER A 123 19.28 9.61 -16.24
C SER A 123 18.45 9.30 -14.99
N PHE A 124 17.35 8.56 -15.19
CA PHE A 124 16.55 7.92 -14.15
C PHE A 124 17.41 7.26 -13.06
N ASN A 125 18.48 6.57 -13.47
CA ASN A 125 19.40 5.87 -12.57
C ASN A 125 20.08 6.79 -11.54
N PHE A 126 20.40 8.02 -11.90
CA PHE A 126 20.98 8.98 -10.95
C PHE A 126 19.98 9.34 -9.84
N PHE A 127 18.75 9.72 -10.20
CA PHE A 127 17.73 10.08 -9.22
C PHE A 127 17.28 8.88 -8.40
N HIS A 128 17.21 7.71 -9.00
CA HIS A 128 16.92 6.46 -8.28
C HIS A 128 18.01 6.19 -7.23
N THR A 129 19.27 6.30 -7.57
CA THR A 129 20.39 6.12 -6.64
C THR A 129 20.34 7.13 -5.47
N VAL A 130 20.01 8.40 -5.76
CA VAL A 130 19.81 9.42 -4.71
C VAL A 130 18.66 9.03 -3.79
N GLY A 131 17.55 8.59 -4.35
CA GLY A 131 16.40 8.10 -3.58
C GLY A 131 16.75 6.90 -2.70
N VAL A 132 17.46 5.90 -3.23
CA VAL A 132 17.94 4.73 -2.48
C VAL A 132 18.86 5.15 -1.32
N ARG A 133 19.81 6.06 -1.56
CA ARG A 133 20.69 6.58 -0.49
C ARG A 133 19.92 7.26 0.62
N TYR A 134 18.87 8.03 0.26
CA TYR A 134 18.00 8.69 1.22
C TYR A 134 17.25 7.66 2.07
N ILE A 135 16.58 6.69 1.45
CA ILE A 135 15.82 5.61 2.12
C ILE A 135 16.74 4.81 3.04
N ARG A 136 17.89 4.37 2.53
CA ARG A 136 18.88 3.64 3.33
C ARG A 136 19.33 4.43 4.56
N LYS A 137 19.70 5.71 4.40
CA LYS A 137 20.11 6.57 5.52
C LYS A 137 18.97 6.80 6.52
N PHE A 138 17.74 6.88 6.04
CA PHE A 138 16.58 7.12 6.88
C PHE A 138 16.30 5.89 7.77
N HIS A 139 16.19 4.72 7.18
CA HIS A 139 15.78 3.50 7.87
C HIS A 139 16.91 2.81 8.66
N ASN A 140 18.16 2.87 8.20
CA ASN A 140 19.29 2.28 8.94
C ASN A 140 19.55 2.91 10.31
N ALA A 141 18.96 4.07 10.59
CA ALA A 141 19.03 4.69 11.90
C ALA A 141 17.96 4.18 12.89
N ALA A 142 16.99 3.42 12.40
CA ALA A 142 15.95 2.81 13.23
C ALA A 142 16.41 1.47 13.82
N SER A 143 15.77 1.02 14.89
CA SER A 143 15.98 -0.30 15.48
C SER A 143 15.33 -1.42 14.66
N GLY A 144 14.45 -1.07 13.73
CA GLY A 144 13.84 -1.98 12.77
C GLY A 144 12.97 -1.28 11.74
N VAL A 145 12.83 -1.90 10.57
CA VAL A 145 11.96 -1.43 9.49
C VAL A 145 10.94 -2.50 9.13
N PHE A 146 9.67 -2.10 9.07
CA PHE A 146 8.59 -2.96 8.58
C PHE A 146 8.48 -2.89 7.08
N VAL A 147 8.25 -4.05 6.46
CA VAL A 147 7.97 -4.19 5.02
C VAL A 147 6.76 -5.09 4.80
N THR A 148 6.09 -4.89 3.69
CA THR A 148 4.84 -5.59 3.39
C THR A 148 5.04 -6.97 2.79
N THR A 149 6.15 -7.18 2.06
CA THR A 149 6.38 -8.40 1.27
C THR A 149 7.81 -8.89 1.38
N LYS A 150 8.02 -10.18 1.04
CA LYS A 150 9.34 -10.79 1.00
C LYS A 150 10.22 -10.20 -0.13
N SER A 151 9.62 -9.91 -1.29
CA SER A 151 10.33 -9.29 -2.41
C SER A 151 10.87 -7.90 -2.02
N MET A 152 10.06 -7.11 -1.31
CA MET A 152 10.48 -5.81 -0.80
C MET A 152 11.60 -5.92 0.25
N SER A 153 11.56 -6.93 1.10
CA SER A 153 12.66 -7.21 2.04
C SER A 153 13.97 -7.47 1.30
N LYS A 154 13.93 -8.30 0.24
CA LYS A 154 15.11 -8.57 -0.61
C LYS A 154 15.60 -7.31 -1.32
N GLU A 155 14.69 -6.49 -1.81
CA GLU A 155 15.02 -5.22 -2.46
C GLU A 155 15.75 -4.27 -1.49
N LEU A 156 15.24 -4.05 -0.28
CA LEU A 156 15.90 -3.23 0.73
C LEU A 156 17.29 -3.79 1.11
N GLN A 157 17.43 -5.11 1.23
CA GLN A 157 18.71 -5.76 1.48
C GLN A 157 19.69 -5.49 0.35
N SER A 158 19.25 -5.57 -0.92
CA SER A 158 20.09 -5.27 -2.09
C SER A 158 20.58 -3.81 -2.12
N TRP A 159 19.82 -2.90 -1.51
CA TRP A 159 20.22 -1.49 -1.35
C TRP A 159 21.19 -1.25 -0.19
N GLY A 160 21.58 -2.29 0.54
CA GLY A 160 22.49 -2.20 1.67
C GLY A 160 21.80 -1.75 2.97
N MET A 161 20.56 -2.18 3.18
CA MET A 161 19.89 -2.01 4.47
C MET A 161 20.58 -2.87 5.51
N THR A 162 20.97 -2.28 6.65
CA THR A 162 21.66 -2.94 7.76
C THR A 162 20.79 -3.13 8.99
N THR A 163 19.70 -2.36 9.11
CA THR A 163 18.72 -2.53 10.19
C THR A 163 17.90 -3.80 10.02
N ASN A 164 17.37 -4.34 11.12
CA ASN A 164 16.48 -5.50 11.07
C ASN A 164 15.22 -5.21 10.26
N ILE A 165 14.85 -6.12 9.38
CA ILE A 165 13.64 -6.04 8.56
C ILE A 165 12.57 -6.97 9.15
N TYR A 166 11.39 -6.44 9.42
CA TYR A 166 10.27 -7.15 10.00
C TYR A 166 9.08 -7.18 9.03
N PRO A 167 8.32 -8.28 8.96
CA PRO A 167 7.12 -8.34 8.16
C PRO A 167 6.00 -7.52 8.80
N LEU A 168 5.23 -6.82 7.97
CA LEU A 168 3.97 -6.19 8.34
C LEU A 168 2.96 -6.46 7.24
N THR A 169 2.21 -7.53 7.38
CA THR A 169 1.20 -7.94 6.40
C THR A 169 0.05 -6.92 6.31
N ARG A 170 -0.91 -7.19 5.44
CA ARG A 170 -2.15 -6.43 5.29
C ARG A 170 -3.32 -7.36 5.56
N GLY A 171 -4.48 -6.76 5.73
CA GLY A 171 -5.73 -7.49 5.84
C GLY A 171 -6.80 -6.93 4.92
N VAL A 172 -7.91 -7.62 4.84
CA VAL A 172 -9.13 -7.17 4.18
C VAL A 172 -10.26 -7.00 5.19
N ASN A 173 -11.21 -6.12 4.88
CA ASN A 173 -12.44 -6.05 5.63
C ASN A 173 -13.39 -7.16 5.13
N LYS A 174 -13.56 -8.21 5.95
CA LYS A 174 -14.37 -9.39 5.62
C LYS A 174 -15.88 -9.09 5.52
N ASP A 175 -16.37 -8.00 6.12
CA ASP A 175 -17.77 -7.56 6.00
C ASP A 175 -18.08 -6.98 4.61
N ILE A 176 -17.03 -6.63 3.87
CA ILE A 176 -17.11 -6.01 2.53
C ILE A 176 -16.65 -6.98 1.45
N PHE A 177 -15.45 -7.55 1.64
CA PHE A 177 -14.78 -8.42 0.68
C PHE A 177 -14.87 -9.87 1.14
N HIS A 178 -15.82 -10.59 0.60
CA HIS A 178 -16.12 -11.99 0.90
C HIS A 178 -16.79 -12.64 -0.30
N LEU A 179 -16.91 -13.96 -0.30
CA LEU A 179 -17.72 -14.70 -1.28
C LEU A 179 -19.19 -14.30 -1.18
N GLY A 180 -19.90 -14.34 -2.27
CA GLY A 180 -21.33 -14.02 -2.30
C GLY A 180 -21.87 -13.95 -3.73
N GLU A 181 -23.11 -13.55 -3.87
CA GLU A 181 -23.80 -13.48 -5.14
C GLU A 181 -23.18 -12.44 -6.08
N ALA A 182 -23.10 -12.80 -7.35
CA ALA A 182 -22.70 -11.92 -8.45
C ALA A 182 -23.97 -11.40 -9.13
N THR A 183 -24.45 -10.24 -8.68
CA THR A 183 -25.73 -9.68 -9.14
C THR A 183 -25.59 -8.51 -10.11
N LEU A 184 -24.37 -7.95 -10.21
CA LEU A 184 -24.09 -6.88 -11.16
C LEU A 184 -23.53 -7.44 -12.48
N PHE A 185 -23.61 -6.65 -13.54
CA PHE A 185 -22.94 -6.90 -14.83
C PHE A 185 -23.45 -8.13 -15.59
N ASN A 186 -24.68 -8.58 -15.34
CA ASN A 186 -25.28 -9.71 -16.05
C ASN A 186 -25.48 -9.43 -17.54
N ASP A 187 -25.73 -8.15 -17.90
CA ASP A 187 -25.92 -7.70 -19.27
C ASP A 187 -24.61 -7.40 -20.00
N LEU A 188 -23.48 -7.46 -19.31
CA LEU A 188 -22.17 -7.20 -19.92
C LEU A 188 -21.63 -8.48 -20.57
N LYS A 189 -20.92 -8.29 -21.69
CA LYS A 189 -20.23 -9.39 -22.36
C LYS A 189 -19.14 -9.99 -21.48
N LYS A 190 -19.24 -11.28 -21.22
CA LYS A 190 -18.28 -12.05 -20.42
C LYS A 190 -17.04 -12.47 -21.26
N PRO A 191 -15.87 -12.66 -20.61
CA PRO A 191 -15.61 -12.42 -19.20
C PRO A 191 -15.43 -10.93 -18.88
N VAL A 192 -15.86 -10.49 -17.66
CA VAL A 192 -15.67 -9.12 -17.18
C VAL A 192 -14.32 -9.02 -16.48
N ALA A 193 -13.41 -8.24 -17.07
CA ALA A 193 -12.09 -7.95 -16.53
C ALA A 193 -12.14 -6.60 -15.76
N LEU A 194 -11.91 -6.65 -14.46
CA LEU A 194 -12.01 -5.52 -13.54
C LEU A 194 -10.63 -4.95 -13.20
N TYR A 195 -10.51 -3.63 -13.24
CA TYR A 195 -9.47 -2.87 -12.56
C TYR A 195 -10.08 -2.02 -11.44
N VAL A 196 -9.40 -1.96 -10.31
CA VAL A 196 -9.75 -1.07 -9.19
C VAL A 196 -8.51 -0.29 -8.77
N GLY A 197 -8.60 1.04 -8.77
CA GLY A 197 -7.50 1.88 -8.34
C GLY A 197 -7.54 3.31 -8.87
N ARG A 198 -6.48 4.07 -8.55
CA ARG A 198 -6.31 5.43 -9.07
C ARG A 198 -6.02 5.40 -10.58
N LEU A 199 -6.69 6.28 -11.33
CA LEU A 199 -6.47 6.43 -12.76
C LEU A 199 -5.33 7.41 -13.00
N ALA A 200 -4.09 6.89 -12.98
CA ALA A 200 -2.87 7.68 -13.10
C ALA A 200 -1.82 6.94 -13.93
N ILE A 201 -0.86 7.67 -14.48
CA ILE A 201 0.15 7.15 -15.41
C ILE A 201 0.98 6.02 -14.77
N GLU A 202 1.33 6.15 -13.49
CA GLU A 202 2.12 5.16 -12.77
C GLU A 202 1.42 3.79 -12.59
N LYS A 203 0.12 3.73 -12.86
CA LYS A 203 -0.66 2.48 -12.80
C LYS A 203 -0.70 1.70 -14.12
N ASN A 204 -0.02 2.21 -15.15
CA ASN A 204 0.12 1.55 -16.46
C ASN A 204 -1.20 1.05 -17.09
N LEU A 205 -2.29 1.79 -16.85
CA LEU A 205 -3.62 1.41 -17.30
C LEU A 205 -3.74 1.32 -18.83
N GLU A 206 -2.94 2.06 -19.59
CA GLU A 206 -2.99 2.03 -21.05
C GLU A 206 -2.75 0.64 -21.63
N GLU A 207 -1.91 -0.15 -21.00
CA GLU A 207 -1.67 -1.55 -21.41
C GLU A 207 -2.94 -2.38 -21.29
N PHE A 208 -3.63 -2.33 -20.14
CA PHE A 208 -4.90 -3.03 -19.95
C PHE A 208 -6.00 -2.50 -20.85
N LEU A 209 -6.13 -1.18 -20.99
CA LEU A 209 -7.18 -0.56 -21.80
C LEU A 209 -6.99 -0.85 -23.30
N GLY A 210 -5.73 -0.86 -23.77
CA GLY A 210 -5.38 -1.09 -25.17
C GLY A 210 -5.27 -2.54 -25.60
N MET A 211 -5.14 -3.50 -24.66
CA MET A 211 -5.01 -4.91 -25.02
C MET A 211 -6.28 -5.46 -25.65
N PRO A 212 -6.21 -6.42 -26.62
CA PRO A 212 -7.38 -7.14 -27.11
C PRO A 212 -8.07 -7.90 -25.99
N TRP A 213 -9.40 -7.81 -25.90
CA TRP A 213 -10.20 -8.52 -24.90
C TRP A 213 -11.56 -8.92 -25.49
N GLN A 214 -11.95 -10.19 -25.33
CA GLN A 214 -13.20 -10.67 -25.92
C GLN A 214 -14.45 -10.27 -25.12
N GLY A 215 -14.29 -9.99 -23.84
CA GLY A 215 -15.35 -9.60 -22.90
C GLY A 215 -15.41 -8.08 -22.66
N THR A 216 -15.82 -7.70 -21.44
CA THR A 216 -15.94 -6.31 -21.03
C THR A 216 -14.77 -5.92 -20.13
N LYS A 217 -14.16 -4.76 -20.39
CA LYS A 217 -13.21 -4.10 -19.49
C LYS A 217 -13.95 -3.14 -18.59
N LEU A 218 -13.78 -3.28 -17.28
CA LEU A 218 -14.46 -2.52 -16.25
C LEU A 218 -13.47 -1.77 -15.37
N ILE A 219 -13.66 -0.48 -15.20
CA ILE A 219 -12.79 0.40 -14.42
C ILE A 219 -13.56 0.97 -13.22
N VAL A 220 -13.05 0.72 -12.02
CA VAL A 220 -13.51 1.35 -10.78
C VAL A 220 -12.39 2.21 -10.22
N GLY A 221 -12.65 3.50 -10.08
CA GLY A 221 -11.71 4.46 -9.55
C GLY A 221 -11.86 5.84 -10.15
N HIS A 222 -10.93 6.71 -9.75
CA HIS A 222 -10.87 8.10 -10.19
C HIS A 222 -9.41 8.54 -10.25
N GLY A 223 -9.10 9.54 -11.07
CA GLY A 223 -7.74 10.07 -11.13
C GLY A 223 -7.48 11.01 -12.30
N PRO A 224 -6.29 11.61 -12.36
CA PRO A 224 -5.97 12.65 -13.34
C PRO A 224 -6.04 12.20 -14.81
N SER A 225 -5.94 10.90 -15.08
CA SER A 225 -5.99 10.35 -16.43
C SER A 225 -7.40 9.93 -16.88
N GLU A 226 -8.42 10.07 -16.04
CA GLU A 226 -9.77 9.55 -16.33
C GLU A 226 -10.37 10.13 -17.58
N GLU A 227 -10.33 11.46 -17.72
CA GLU A 227 -10.93 12.14 -18.89
C GLU A 227 -10.28 11.71 -20.21
N SER A 228 -8.94 11.60 -20.22
CA SER A 228 -8.18 11.16 -21.39
C SER A 228 -8.50 9.71 -21.76
N PHE A 229 -8.62 8.83 -20.76
CA PHE A 229 -8.96 7.43 -20.98
C PHE A 229 -10.39 7.26 -21.50
N ARG A 230 -11.38 7.96 -20.93
CA ARG A 230 -12.77 7.96 -21.44
C ARG A 230 -12.89 8.47 -22.89
N LYS A 231 -12.05 9.43 -23.28
CA LYS A 231 -12.00 9.92 -24.66
C LYS A 231 -11.38 8.90 -25.62
N LYS A 232 -10.33 8.21 -25.21
CA LYS A 232 -9.55 7.27 -26.04
C LYS A 232 -10.18 5.88 -26.16
N TYR A 233 -10.75 5.34 -25.06
CA TYR A 233 -11.24 3.96 -24.96
C TYR A 233 -12.77 3.94 -24.78
N LYS A 234 -13.51 3.95 -25.89
CA LYS A 234 -14.98 4.06 -25.90
C LYS A 234 -15.70 2.76 -25.54
N ASP A 235 -15.03 1.63 -25.68
CA ASP A 235 -15.50 0.28 -25.40
C ASP A 235 -15.30 -0.15 -23.94
N VAL A 236 -14.70 0.71 -23.12
CA VAL A 236 -14.42 0.45 -21.70
C VAL A 236 -15.52 1.08 -20.82
N VAL A 237 -15.99 0.30 -19.84
CA VAL A 237 -16.99 0.76 -18.88
C VAL A 237 -16.31 1.38 -17.64
N PHE A 238 -16.55 2.66 -17.42
CA PHE A 238 -16.00 3.40 -16.26
C PHE A 238 -17.10 3.67 -15.24
N LEU A 239 -17.02 3.05 -14.07
CA LEU A 239 -18.02 3.18 -12.99
C LEU A 239 -17.74 4.32 -12.01
N GLY A 240 -16.60 5.02 -12.17
CA GLY A 240 -16.15 6.02 -11.21
C GLY A 240 -15.68 5.39 -9.90
N LYS A 241 -15.55 6.21 -8.86
CA LYS A 241 -15.11 5.76 -7.53
C LYS A 241 -16.21 4.96 -6.83
N LYS A 242 -15.89 3.75 -6.37
CA LYS A 242 -16.74 2.91 -5.52
C LYS A 242 -16.02 2.60 -4.21
N THR A 243 -16.77 2.42 -3.13
CA THR A 243 -16.25 2.13 -1.79
C THR A 243 -17.20 1.18 -1.05
N GLY A 244 -16.74 0.60 0.06
CA GLY A 244 -17.57 -0.23 0.92
C GLY A 244 -18.24 -1.38 0.16
N LYS A 245 -19.50 -1.64 0.48
CA LYS A 245 -20.27 -2.77 -0.09
C LYS A 245 -20.43 -2.69 -1.61
N GLU A 246 -20.55 -1.48 -2.18
CA GLU A 246 -20.62 -1.32 -3.65
C GLU A 246 -19.35 -1.83 -4.32
N LEU A 247 -18.17 -1.52 -3.76
CA LEU A 247 -16.90 -2.02 -4.28
C LEU A 247 -16.81 -3.55 -4.16
N GLY A 248 -17.21 -4.11 -3.01
CA GLY A 248 -17.28 -5.57 -2.82
C GLY A 248 -18.18 -6.25 -3.85
N HIS A 249 -19.32 -5.64 -4.20
CA HIS A 249 -20.22 -6.14 -5.26
C HIS A 249 -19.56 -6.09 -6.64
N CYS A 250 -18.79 -5.03 -6.96
CA CYS A 250 -18.06 -4.95 -8.22
C CYS A 250 -17.06 -6.11 -8.37
N TYR A 251 -16.30 -6.41 -7.31
CA TYR A 251 -15.38 -7.56 -7.32
C TYR A 251 -16.14 -8.88 -7.55
N ARG A 252 -17.14 -9.20 -6.72
CA ARG A 252 -17.88 -10.47 -6.79
C ARG A 252 -18.55 -10.71 -8.14
N SER A 253 -18.96 -9.63 -8.82
CA SER A 253 -19.66 -9.68 -10.10
C SER A 253 -18.74 -9.69 -11.33
N SER A 254 -17.42 -9.62 -11.11
CA SER A 254 -16.40 -9.70 -12.15
C SER A 254 -15.78 -11.09 -12.23
N ASP A 255 -15.19 -11.43 -13.38
CA ASP A 255 -14.61 -12.74 -13.64
C ASP A 255 -13.09 -12.77 -13.44
N LEU A 256 -12.44 -11.62 -13.58
CA LEU A 256 -10.99 -11.46 -13.51
C LEU A 256 -10.62 -10.10 -12.91
N PHE A 257 -9.63 -10.06 -12.05
CA PHE A 257 -9.00 -8.82 -11.60
C PHE A 257 -7.69 -8.59 -12.34
N VAL A 258 -7.56 -7.46 -13.03
CA VAL A 258 -6.36 -7.11 -13.79
C VAL A 258 -5.57 -6.03 -13.07
N PHE A 259 -4.29 -6.30 -12.84
CA PHE A 259 -3.37 -5.41 -12.13
C PHE A 259 -2.16 -5.07 -13.02
N PRO A 260 -2.26 -4.01 -13.85
CA PRO A 260 -1.22 -3.69 -14.84
C PRO A 260 -0.04 -2.88 -14.27
N SER A 261 -0.06 -2.55 -12.97
CA SER A 261 0.96 -1.71 -12.33
C SER A 261 2.30 -2.42 -12.20
N TYR A 262 3.40 -1.69 -12.49
CA TYR A 262 4.78 -2.16 -12.27
C TYR A 262 5.38 -1.73 -10.92
N THR A 263 4.72 -0.86 -10.16
CA THR A 263 5.34 -0.11 -9.05
C THR A 263 4.51 -0.10 -7.77
N ASP A 264 3.92 -1.22 -7.40
CA ASP A 264 3.22 -1.33 -6.12
C ASP A 264 4.05 -2.11 -5.09
N THR A 265 3.93 -1.71 -3.83
CA THR A 265 4.65 -2.36 -2.72
C THR A 265 3.92 -3.58 -2.17
N PHE A 266 2.59 -3.65 -2.33
CA PHE A 266 1.75 -4.76 -1.91
C PHE A 266 0.55 -4.95 -2.84
N GLY A 267 -0.28 -3.91 -3.00
CA GLY A 267 -1.53 -3.98 -3.75
C GLY A 267 -2.66 -4.59 -2.91
N ILE A 268 -3.22 -3.83 -1.97
CA ILE A 268 -4.37 -4.28 -1.14
C ILE A 268 -5.53 -4.78 -2.02
N VAL A 269 -5.75 -4.15 -3.16
CA VAL A 269 -6.77 -4.53 -4.15
C VAL A 269 -6.63 -5.99 -4.64
N LEU A 270 -5.42 -6.56 -4.61
CA LEU A 270 -5.19 -7.96 -4.98
C LEU A 270 -5.83 -8.91 -3.96
N ILE A 271 -5.63 -8.64 -2.67
CA ILE A 271 -6.23 -9.47 -1.62
C ILE A 271 -7.74 -9.19 -1.47
N GLU A 272 -8.23 -8.00 -1.81
CA GLU A 272 -9.67 -7.69 -1.93
C GLU A 272 -10.30 -8.56 -3.03
N ALA A 273 -9.67 -8.64 -4.20
CA ALA A 273 -10.11 -9.46 -5.33
C ALA A 273 -10.15 -10.95 -4.98
N LEU A 274 -9.06 -11.50 -4.44
CA LEU A 274 -9.01 -12.92 -4.01
C LEU A 274 -10.02 -13.21 -2.91
N SER A 275 -10.25 -12.30 -1.96
CA SER A 275 -11.25 -12.48 -0.90
C SER A 275 -12.68 -12.57 -1.47
N CYS A 276 -12.94 -11.88 -2.58
CA CYS A 276 -14.18 -11.97 -3.35
C CYS A 276 -14.20 -13.17 -4.33
N GLY A 277 -13.17 -14.00 -4.35
CA GLY A 277 -13.08 -15.22 -5.14
C GLY A 277 -12.65 -15.03 -6.60
N ILE A 278 -12.24 -13.83 -7.04
CA ILE A 278 -11.82 -13.62 -8.45
C ILE A 278 -10.31 -13.77 -8.61
N PRO A 279 -9.83 -14.41 -9.69
CA PRO A 279 -8.41 -14.59 -9.95
C PRO A 279 -7.73 -13.29 -10.35
N ILE A 280 -6.41 -13.25 -10.19
CA ILE A 280 -5.57 -12.08 -10.51
C ILE A 280 -4.78 -12.34 -11.80
N ALA A 281 -4.75 -11.34 -12.68
CA ALA A 281 -3.79 -11.23 -13.77
C ALA A 281 -2.87 -10.02 -13.53
N ALA A 282 -1.56 -10.24 -13.50
CA ALA A 282 -0.60 -9.17 -13.20
C ALA A 282 0.77 -9.43 -13.84
N HIS A 283 1.62 -8.40 -13.80
CA HIS A 283 3.06 -8.56 -14.09
C HIS A 283 3.79 -9.23 -12.92
N PRO A 284 4.90 -9.96 -13.18
CA PRO A 284 5.72 -10.62 -12.13
C PRO A 284 6.62 -9.61 -11.39
N VAL A 285 6.00 -8.64 -10.73
CA VAL A 285 6.68 -7.56 -10.00
C VAL A 285 6.39 -7.63 -8.50
N THR A 286 7.11 -6.84 -7.70
CA THR A 286 6.90 -6.69 -6.25
C THR A 286 5.43 -6.43 -5.93
N GLY A 287 4.90 -7.11 -4.93
CA GLY A 287 3.49 -7.17 -4.60
C GLY A 287 2.82 -8.40 -5.23
N PRO A 288 2.49 -8.40 -6.53
CA PRO A 288 1.93 -9.57 -7.20
C PRO A 288 2.69 -10.88 -6.99
N ILE A 289 4.02 -10.90 -7.09
CA ILE A 289 4.82 -12.14 -6.91
C ILE A 289 4.74 -12.72 -5.49
N ASP A 290 4.43 -11.89 -4.49
CA ASP A 290 4.30 -12.32 -3.11
C ASP A 290 2.88 -12.79 -2.77
N ILE A 291 1.88 -12.39 -3.56
CA ILE A 291 0.46 -12.68 -3.34
C ILE A 291 0.00 -13.84 -4.24
N VAL A 292 0.30 -13.78 -5.53
CA VAL A 292 -0.07 -14.82 -6.52
C VAL A 292 1.01 -15.91 -6.51
N THR A 293 0.99 -16.73 -5.48
CA THR A 293 2.01 -17.78 -5.23
C THR A 293 1.63 -19.16 -5.76
N LYS A 294 0.43 -19.30 -6.32
CA LYS A 294 -0.13 -20.54 -6.88
C LYS A 294 -1.00 -20.20 -8.07
N ASP A 295 -1.09 -21.12 -9.03
CA ASP A 295 -1.93 -20.96 -10.23
C ASP A 295 -3.43 -20.83 -9.89
N SER A 296 -3.88 -21.37 -8.76
CA SER A 296 -5.26 -21.23 -8.30
C SER A 296 -5.63 -19.79 -7.91
N LEU A 297 -4.65 -18.92 -7.63
CA LEU A 297 -4.86 -17.53 -7.25
C LEU A 297 -4.88 -16.58 -8.46
N GLY A 298 -4.34 -17.03 -9.60
CA GLY A 298 -4.21 -16.22 -10.80
C GLY A 298 -2.93 -16.51 -11.57
N ALA A 299 -2.54 -15.61 -12.45
CA ALA A 299 -1.35 -15.77 -13.29
C ALA A 299 -0.51 -14.49 -13.36
N LEU A 300 0.79 -14.68 -13.38
CA LEU A 300 1.78 -13.62 -13.58
C LEU A 300 2.50 -13.84 -14.91
N ASN A 301 2.56 -12.80 -15.74
CA ASN A 301 3.29 -12.85 -17.02
C ASN A 301 3.72 -11.43 -17.44
N ASP A 302 4.86 -11.33 -18.14
CA ASP A 302 5.32 -10.06 -18.72
C ASP A 302 4.36 -9.55 -19.81
N ASN A 303 3.62 -10.45 -20.46
CA ASN A 303 2.52 -10.09 -21.34
C ASN A 303 1.21 -10.18 -20.55
N LEU A 304 0.57 -9.03 -20.32
CA LEU A 304 -0.64 -8.92 -19.50
C LEU A 304 -1.83 -9.71 -20.10
N ALA A 305 -1.99 -9.76 -21.43
CA ALA A 305 -3.04 -10.51 -22.07
C ALA A 305 -2.89 -12.02 -21.80
N THR A 306 -1.67 -12.54 -21.90
CA THR A 306 -1.34 -13.93 -21.55
C THR A 306 -1.62 -14.23 -20.06
N ALA A 307 -1.32 -13.28 -19.16
CA ALA A 307 -1.67 -13.40 -17.74
C ALA A 307 -3.19 -13.51 -17.56
N CYS A 308 -3.97 -12.68 -18.27
CA CYS A 308 -5.44 -12.71 -18.22
C CYS A 308 -6.03 -14.07 -18.67
N GLU A 309 -5.55 -14.58 -19.79
CA GLU A 309 -6.00 -15.88 -20.33
C GLU A 309 -5.71 -17.03 -19.36
N LYS A 310 -4.50 -17.09 -18.81
CA LYS A 310 -4.09 -18.12 -17.86
C LYS A 310 -4.84 -18.03 -16.54
N ALA A 311 -5.04 -16.82 -16.03
CA ALA A 311 -5.70 -16.60 -14.74
C ALA A 311 -7.15 -17.12 -14.71
N LEU A 312 -7.84 -17.08 -15.85
CA LEU A 312 -9.21 -17.60 -15.96
C LEU A 312 -9.32 -19.13 -15.92
N GLN A 313 -8.21 -19.84 -16.08
CA GLN A 313 -8.19 -21.31 -16.20
C GLN A 313 -7.97 -22.03 -14.86
N GLY A 314 -7.51 -21.32 -13.82
CA GLY A 314 -7.06 -21.94 -12.56
C GLY A 314 -7.97 -21.71 -11.36
N GLY A 315 -8.01 -22.68 -10.46
CA GLY A 315 -8.56 -22.60 -9.11
C GLY A 315 -10.05 -22.32 -8.95
N THR A 316 -10.51 -22.33 -7.72
CA THR A 316 -11.91 -22.04 -7.35
C THR A 316 -12.02 -20.71 -6.58
N LYS A 317 -13.24 -20.21 -6.46
CA LYS A 317 -13.52 -18.99 -5.66
C LYS A 317 -13.21 -19.23 -4.19
N GLU A 318 -13.50 -20.41 -3.71
CA GLU A 318 -13.30 -20.85 -2.33
C GLU A 318 -11.83 -20.90 -1.97
N GLU A 319 -10.98 -21.51 -2.81
CA GLU A 319 -9.52 -21.57 -2.63
C GLU A 319 -8.89 -20.17 -2.51
N ARG A 320 -9.34 -19.22 -3.33
CA ARG A 320 -8.86 -17.82 -3.31
C ARG A 320 -9.24 -17.11 -2.03
N SER A 321 -10.51 -17.23 -1.63
CA SER A 321 -11.02 -16.62 -0.41
C SER A 321 -10.37 -17.22 0.84
N GLU A 322 -10.20 -18.54 0.90
CA GLU A 322 -9.54 -19.24 2.01
C GLU A 322 -8.05 -18.84 2.12
N HIS A 323 -7.37 -18.72 0.98
CA HIS A 323 -5.99 -18.24 0.96
C HIS A 323 -5.86 -16.87 1.64
N VAL A 324 -6.77 -15.93 1.34
CA VAL A 324 -6.77 -14.62 1.99
C VAL A 324 -7.09 -14.73 3.48
N ALA A 325 -8.10 -15.52 3.84
CA ALA A 325 -8.52 -15.70 5.24
C ALA A 325 -7.38 -16.24 6.12
N THR A 326 -6.54 -17.11 5.56
CA THR A 326 -5.40 -17.73 6.26
C THR A 326 -4.18 -16.80 6.36
N HIS A 327 -3.90 -16.01 5.31
CA HIS A 327 -2.61 -15.30 5.22
C HIS A 327 -2.72 -13.79 5.49
N TYR A 328 -3.89 -13.18 5.27
CA TYR A 328 -4.07 -11.73 5.26
C TYR A 328 -5.22 -11.29 6.16
N SER A 329 -4.90 -10.95 7.43
CA SER A 329 -5.86 -10.37 8.35
C SER A 329 -5.28 -9.15 9.06
N TRP A 330 -6.14 -8.24 9.48
CA TRP A 330 -5.72 -7.06 10.23
C TRP A 330 -5.27 -7.42 11.65
N GLU A 331 -5.82 -8.48 12.23
CA GLU A 331 -5.40 -9.05 13.52
C GLU A 331 -3.95 -9.53 13.44
N LYS A 332 -3.58 -10.26 12.36
CA LYS A 332 -2.21 -10.71 12.13
C LYS A 332 -1.26 -9.53 11.91
N ALA A 333 -1.66 -8.51 11.17
CA ALA A 333 -0.86 -7.31 10.98
C ALA A 333 -0.64 -6.55 12.30
N ALA A 334 -1.68 -6.39 13.10
CA ALA A 334 -1.61 -5.75 14.41
C ALA A 334 -0.71 -6.53 15.38
N GLN A 335 -0.82 -7.86 15.40
CA GLN A 335 0.03 -8.72 16.20
C GLN A 335 1.51 -8.61 15.82
N GLN A 336 1.84 -8.66 14.51
CA GLN A 336 3.22 -8.45 14.02
C GLN A 336 3.79 -7.10 14.46
N PHE A 337 2.97 -6.06 14.37
CA PHE A 337 3.35 -4.71 14.77
C PHE A 337 3.62 -4.63 16.29
N LEU A 338 2.73 -5.17 17.09
CA LEU A 338 2.82 -5.18 18.55
C LEU A 338 4.05 -5.96 19.04
N GLU A 339 4.22 -7.21 18.57
CA GLU A 339 5.33 -8.07 18.98
C GLU A 339 6.70 -7.45 18.67
N THR A 340 6.83 -6.85 17.48
CA THR A 340 8.07 -6.15 17.11
C THR A 340 8.29 -4.92 17.97
N SER A 341 7.25 -4.13 18.23
CA SER A 341 7.32 -2.95 19.10
C SER A 341 7.72 -3.33 20.55
N GLN A 342 7.15 -4.40 21.07
CA GLN A 342 7.50 -4.94 22.40
C GLN A 342 8.94 -5.45 22.46
N LYS A 343 9.38 -6.18 21.42
CA LYS A 343 10.76 -6.68 21.32
C LYS A 343 11.77 -5.54 21.38
N ILE A 344 11.55 -4.48 20.60
CA ILE A 344 12.45 -3.33 20.53
C ILE A 344 12.44 -2.54 21.83
N ALA A 345 11.27 -2.33 22.45
CA ALA A 345 11.17 -1.65 23.75
C ALA A 345 11.91 -2.41 24.86
N ARG A 346 11.80 -3.74 24.91
CA ARG A 346 12.53 -4.59 25.88
C ARG A 346 14.04 -4.55 25.66
N GLN A 347 14.50 -4.58 24.43
CA GLN A 347 15.94 -4.50 24.12
C GLN A 347 16.55 -3.19 24.61
N ALA A 348 15.81 -2.09 24.48
CA ALA A 348 16.25 -0.78 24.97
C ALA A 348 16.27 -0.65 26.50
N ALA A 349 15.35 -1.32 27.18
CA ALA A 349 15.32 -1.32 28.66
C ALA A 349 16.48 -2.13 29.28
N ASN A 350 17.06 -3.05 28.50
CA ASN A 350 18.17 -3.94 28.92
C ASN A 350 19.56 -3.44 28.44
N SER A 351 19.62 -2.33 27.71
CA SER A 351 20.86 -1.69 27.20
C SER A 351 21.22 -0.46 28.01
#